data_973b6e5e86656068c781aa60303cc6bf
#
_entry.id   973b6e5e86656068c781aa60303cc6bf
#
_cell.length_a   1.000
_cell.length_b   1.000
_cell.length_c   1.000
_cell.angle_alpha   90.00
_cell.angle_beta   90.00
_cell.angle_gamma   90.00
#
_symmetry.space_group_name_H-M   'P 1'
#
loop_
_entity.id
_entity.type
_entity.pdbx_description
1 polymer ?
#
loop_
_entity_poly.entity_id
_entity_poly.type
_entity_poly.pdbx_seq_one_letter_code
_entity_poly.pdbx_strand_id
1 'polypeptide(L)'
;MIDCSSFTENGDPKWWVPYFLQNEQLLLNALEYGNETHSLEDVAMALNKDEMQLWPGINTALVTEIISYPKQKIINVFLAAGDMDEVIRILPYVEKHGKMEGCTHMTMTGRKGWEKVMSKIYKVETRVFLSTEI
;
A
#
# COMPACT_ATOMS: atom_id res chain seq x y z
N MET A 1 11.86 -15.85 -4.82
CA MET A 1 11.08 -14.97 -5.70
C MET A 1 9.66 -15.52 -5.85
N ILE A 2 8.68 -14.63 -5.71
CA ILE A 2 7.27 -15.01 -5.91
C ILE A 2 7.02 -15.33 -7.38
N ASP A 3 6.19 -16.34 -7.65
CA ASP A 3 5.81 -16.72 -9.00
C ASP A 3 4.54 -15.94 -9.41
N CYS A 4 4.68 -15.09 -10.43
CA CYS A 4 3.59 -14.30 -10.98
C CYS A 4 3.10 -14.83 -12.35
N SER A 5 3.49 -16.05 -12.73
CA SER A 5 3.11 -16.60 -14.03
C SER A 5 1.61 -16.73 -14.22
N SER A 6 0.84 -16.88 -13.12
CA SER A 6 -0.62 -16.95 -13.15
C SER A 6 -1.29 -15.59 -13.42
N PHE A 7 -0.53 -14.48 -13.37
CA PHE A 7 -1.04 -13.11 -13.55
C PHE A 7 -0.69 -12.59 -14.93
N THR A 8 -0.97 -13.38 -15.95
CA THR A 8 -0.73 -12.97 -17.33
C THR A 8 -2.05 -12.88 -18.09
N GLU A 9 -2.15 -11.89 -18.97
CA GLU A 9 -3.27 -11.70 -19.85
C GLU A 9 -2.76 -11.82 -21.29
N ASN A 10 -3.33 -12.72 -22.08
CA ASN A 10 -2.91 -12.95 -23.47
C ASN A 10 -1.41 -13.27 -23.61
N GLY A 11 -0.80 -13.89 -22.58
CA GLY A 11 0.61 -14.20 -22.57
C GLY A 11 1.51 -13.10 -22.02
N ASP A 12 0.97 -11.91 -21.76
CA ASP A 12 1.71 -10.76 -21.23
C ASP A 12 1.40 -10.56 -19.74
N PRO A 13 2.39 -10.27 -18.88
CA PRO A 13 2.11 -9.96 -17.49
C PRO A 13 1.38 -8.64 -17.35
N LYS A 14 0.55 -8.50 -16.32
CA LYS A 14 -0.08 -7.23 -15.99
C LYS A 14 0.98 -6.18 -15.70
N TRP A 15 0.66 -4.90 -15.92
CA TRP A 15 1.61 -3.79 -15.83
C TRP A 15 2.38 -3.74 -14.50
N TRP A 16 1.75 -4.14 -13.40
CA TRP A 16 2.34 -4.04 -12.05
C TRP A 16 3.36 -5.14 -11.78
N VAL A 17 3.32 -6.27 -12.50
CA VAL A 17 4.15 -7.45 -12.21
C VAL A 17 5.65 -7.16 -12.21
N PRO A 18 6.24 -6.52 -13.25
CA PRO A 18 7.68 -6.26 -13.21
C PRO A 18 8.09 -5.33 -12.07
N TYR A 19 7.27 -4.35 -11.72
CA TYR A 19 7.54 -3.44 -10.61
C TYR A 19 7.42 -4.15 -9.26
N PHE A 20 6.44 -5.04 -9.13
CA PHE A 20 6.26 -5.87 -7.95
C PHE A 20 7.47 -6.76 -7.70
N LEU A 21 7.93 -7.45 -8.73
CA LEU A 21 9.10 -8.32 -8.65
C LEU A 21 10.39 -7.53 -8.34
N GLN A 22 10.54 -6.36 -8.93
CA GLN A 22 11.69 -5.49 -8.67
C GLN A 22 11.74 -5.04 -7.21
N ASN A 23 10.60 -4.86 -6.56
CA ASN A 23 10.48 -4.38 -5.19
C ASN A 23 10.12 -5.47 -4.18
N GLU A 24 10.24 -6.75 -4.59
CA GLU A 24 9.85 -7.90 -3.77
C GLU A 24 10.45 -7.85 -2.36
N GLN A 25 11.76 -7.60 -2.25
CA GLN A 25 12.43 -7.59 -0.96
C GLN A 25 11.96 -6.43 -0.07
N LEU A 26 11.77 -5.25 -0.64
CA LEU A 26 11.24 -4.09 0.09
C LEU A 26 9.84 -4.37 0.63
N LEU A 27 8.99 -4.96 -0.18
CA LEU A 27 7.61 -5.29 0.20
C LEU A 27 7.59 -6.37 1.28
N LEU A 28 8.45 -7.38 1.15
CA LEU A 28 8.57 -8.44 2.14
C LEU A 28 9.01 -7.88 3.49
N ASN A 29 10.01 -7.00 3.49
CA ASN A 29 10.48 -6.35 4.71
C ASN A 29 9.37 -5.51 5.36
N ALA A 30 8.58 -4.79 4.56
CA ALA A 30 7.47 -4.00 5.08
C ALA A 30 6.38 -4.88 5.70
N LEU A 31 6.10 -6.04 5.11
CA LEU A 31 5.14 -7.00 5.66
C LEU A 31 5.58 -7.54 7.02
N GLU A 32 6.88 -7.75 7.21
CA GLU A 32 7.43 -8.25 8.48
C GLU A 32 7.24 -7.25 9.63
N TYR A 33 7.15 -5.94 9.33
CA TYR A 33 6.87 -4.91 10.32
C TYR A 33 5.39 -4.67 10.58
N GLY A 34 4.53 -5.26 9.75
CA GLY A 34 3.09 -5.11 9.87
C GLY A 34 2.49 -6.13 10.85
N ASN A 35 1.17 -6.28 10.79
CA ASN A 35 0.43 -7.17 11.67
C ASN A 35 0.40 -8.63 11.20
N GLU A 36 1.27 -9.01 10.28
CA GLU A 36 1.38 -10.37 9.73
C GLU A 36 0.05 -10.92 9.19
N THR A 37 -0.77 -10.03 8.63
CA THR A 37 -2.09 -10.39 8.11
C THR A 37 -2.04 -10.95 6.70
N HIS A 38 -0.97 -10.67 5.97
CA HIS A 38 -0.83 -11.02 4.55
C HIS A 38 0.55 -11.58 4.24
N SER A 39 0.59 -12.56 3.36
CA SER A 39 1.82 -12.97 2.70
C SER A 39 2.04 -12.10 1.45
N LEU A 40 3.22 -12.18 0.85
CA LEU A 40 3.49 -11.47 -0.38
C LEU A 40 2.60 -11.99 -1.53
N GLU A 41 2.29 -13.30 -1.52
CA GLU A 41 1.37 -13.93 -2.46
C GLU A 41 -0.05 -13.37 -2.32
N ASP A 42 -0.50 -13.12 -1.09
CA ASP A 42 -1.81 -12.52 -0.84
C ASP A 42 -1.90 -11.12 -1.44
N VAL A 43 -0.82 -10.34 -1.31
CA VAL A 43 -0.75 -8.99 -1.90
C VAL A 43 -0.79 -9.08 -3.42
N ALA A 44 -0.02 -10.00 -4.01
CA ALA A 44 -0.03 -10.20 -5.46
C ALA A 44 -1.42 -10.59 -5.97
N MET A 45 -2.11 -11.47 -5.24
CA MET A 45 -3.47 -11.87 -5.60
C MET A 45 -4.44 -10.69 -5.54
N ALA A 46 -4.33 -9.86 -4.51
CA ALA A 46 -5.17 -8.67 -4.37
C ALA A 46 -4.90 -7.65 -5.48
N LEU A 47 -3.63 -7.46 -5.87
CA LEU A 47 -3.28 -6.61 -7.00
C LEU A 47 -3.87 -7.15 -8.30
N ASN A 48 -3.83 -8.47 -8.49
CA ASN A 48 -4.40 -9.12 -9.68
C ASN A 48 -5.91 -8.93 -9.78
N LYS A 49 -6.61 -8.89 -8.64
CA LYS A 49 -8.06 -8.71 -8.58
C LYS A 49 -8.49 -7.24 -8.50
N ASP A 50 -7.55 -6.32 -8.63
CA ASP A 50 -7.80 -4.87 -8.47
C ASP A 50 -8.35 -4.49 -7.08
N GLU A 51 -8.13 -5.32 -6.08
CA GLU A 51 -8.50 -5.05 -4.69
C GLU A 51 -7.45 -4.20 -3.97
N MET A 52 -6.23 -4.18 -4.50
CA MET A 52 -5.12 -3.34 -4.06
C MET A 52 -4.49 -2.65 -5.25
N GLN A 53 -3.75 -1.57 -4.97
CA GLN A 53 -3.05 -0.79 -5.98
C GLN A 53 -1.56 -0.71 -5.62
N LEU A 54 -0.70 -0.86 -6.61
CA LEU A 54 0.75 -0.72 -6.46
C LEU A 54 1.19 0.65 -6.98
N TRP A 55 2.01 1.34 -6.18
CA TRP A 55 2.59 2.65 -6.51
C TRP A 55 4.10 2.53 -6.43
N PRO A 56 4.77 2.18 -7.55
CA PRO A 56 6.22 2.01 -7.55
C PRO A 56 6.96 3.31 -7.79
N GLY A 57 8.06 3.51 -7.06
CA GLY A 57 9.07 4.52 -7.33
C GLY A 57 10.36 3.85 -7.78
N ILE A 58 11.47 4.59 -7.79
CA ILE A 58 12.78 4.06 -8.18
C ILE A 58 13.28 3.05 -7.12
N ASN A 59 13.25 3.45 -5.84
CA ASN A 59 13.66 2.61 -4.70
C ASN A 59 12.55 2.53 -3.65
N THR A 60 11.30 2.48 -4.10
CA THR A 60 10.14 2.65 -3.23
C THR A 60 8.97 1.89 -3.81
N ALA A 61 8.12 1.37 -2.95
CA ALA A 61 6.85 0.83 -3.35
C ALA A 61 5.82 1.08 -2.25
N LEU A 62 4.65 1.56 -2.65
CA LEU A 62 3.48 1.64 -1.78
C LEU A 62 2.43 0.67 -2.29
N VAL A 63 1.68 0.08 -1.38
CA VAL A 63 0.50 -0.70 -1.69
C VAL A 63 -0.66 -0.08 -0.94
N THR A 64 -1.73 0.23 -1.66
CA THR A 64 -2.94 0.82 -1.09
C THR A 64 -4.13 -0.10 -1.30
N GLU A 65 -5.16 0.11 -0.51
CA GLU A 65 -6.44 -0.56 -0.64
C GLU A 65 -7.55 0.43 -0.36
N ILE A 66 -8.70 0.22 -0.99
CA ILE A 66 -9.89 1.04 -0.74
C ILE A 66 -10.85 0.24 0.11
N ILE A 67 -11.27 0.82 1.22
CA ILE A 67 -12.16 0.17 2.18
C ILE A 67 -13.43 0.98 2.29
N SER A 68 -14.57 0.32 2.10
CA SER A 68 -15.88 0.95 2.23
C SER A 68 -16.51 0.57 3.57
N TYR A 69 -16.73 1.58 4.39
CA TYR A 69 -17.50 1.46 5.63
C TYR A 69 -18.91 2.05 5.42
N PRO A 70 -19.87 1.75 6.29
CA PRO A 70 -21.24 2.31 6.13
C PRO A 70 -21.29 3.84 6.02
N LYS A 71 -20.42 4.55 6.73
CA LYS A 71 -20.42 6.02 6.76
C LYS A 71 -19.19 6.65 6.10
N GLN A 72 -18.24 5.85 5.65
CA GLN A 72 -16.96 6.38 5.21
C GLN A 72 -16.29 5.44 4.21
N LYS A 73 -15.73 6.00 3.17
CA LYS A 73 -14.88 5.27 2.23
C LYS A 73 -13.48 5.83 2.35
N ILE A 74 -12.51 4.96 2.54
CA ILE A 74 -11.12 5.38 2.75
C ILE A 74 -10.19 4.70 1.77
N ILE A 75 -9.06 5.38 1.47
CA ILE A 75 -7.91 4.73 0.84
C ILE A 75 -6.86 4.54 1.92
N ASN A 76 -6.48 3.30 2.17
CA ASN A 76 -5.52 2.94 3.20
C ASN A 76 -4.17 2.59 2.58
N VAL A 77 -3.12 3.27 3.03
CA VAL A 77 -1.76 2.90 2.67
C VAL A 77 -1.38 1.68 3.52
N PHE A 78 -1.53 0.51 2.91
CA PHE A 78 -1.31 -0.78 3.59
C PHE A 78 0.17 -1.07 3.78
N LEU A 79 0.99 -0.82 2.75
CA LEU A 79 2.45 -0.96 2.82
C LEU A 79 3.10 0.29 2.25
N ALA A 80 4.18 0.73 2.88
CA ALA A 80 5.03 1.79 2.38
C ALA A 80 6.48 1.41 2.69
N ALA A 81 7.28 1.24 1.66
CA ALA A 81 8.64 0.76 1.79
C ALA A 81 9.59 1.52 0.87
N GLY A 82 10.80 1.77 1.34
CA GLY A 82 11.86 2.37 0.56
C GLY A 82 12.19 3.80 0.95
N ASP A 83 12.54 4.61 -0.05
CA ASP A 83 12.98 5.99 0.14
C ASP A 83 11.83 6.89 0.60
N MET A 84 12.00 7.51 1.76
CA MET A 84 11.01 8.39 2.37
C MET A 84 10.64 9.58 1.48
N ASP A 85 11.62 10.18 0.82
CA ASP A 85 11.37 11.33 -0.06
C ASP A 85 10.52 10.92 -1.27
N GLU A 86 10.73 9.72 -1.80
CA GLU A 86 9.88 9.19 -2.85
C GLU A 86 8.45 8.92 -2.35
N VAL A 87 8.31 8.37 -1.16
CA VAL A 87 6.99 8.13 -0.55
C VAL A 87 6.21 9.45 -0.48
N ILE A 88 6.85 10.50 0.02
CA ILE A 88 6.23 11.83 0.13
C ILE A 88 5.78 12.34 -1.25
N ARG A 89 6.57 12.12 -2.28
CA ARG A 89 6.20 12.54 -3.64
C ARG A 89 5.07 11.71 -4.24
N ILE A 90 4.94 10.45 -3.85
CA ILE A 90 3.90 9.55 -4.37
C ILE A 90 2.55 9.79 -3.70
N LEU A 91 2.53 10.11 -2.42
CA LEU A 91 1.30 10.26 -1.63
C LEU A 91 0.25 11.19 -2.26
N PRO A 92 0.60 12.34 -2.85
CA PRO A 92 -0.41 13.18 -3.52
C PRO A 92 -1.15 12.48 -4.67
N TYR A 93 -0.50 11.57 -5.36
CA TYR A 93 -1.14 10.77 -6.42
C TYR A 93 -2.09 9.74 -5.83
N VAL A 94 -1.72 9.14 -4.69
CA VAL A 94 -2.60 8.23 -3.95
C VAL A 94 -3.86 8.98 -3.49
N GLU A 95 -3.68 10.17 -2.91
CA GLU A 95 -4.79 11.04 -2.48
C GLU A 95 -5.73 11.35 -3.64
N LYS A 96 -5.18 11.74 -4.79
CA LYS A 96 -5.96 12.06 -5.98
C LYS A 96 -6.78 10.85 -6.44
N HIS A 97 -6.16 9.67 -6.48
CA HIS A 97 -6.85 8.44 -6.84
C HIS A 97 -7.99 8.14 -5.87
N GLY A 98 -7.73 8.28 -4.56
CA GLY A 98 -8.75 8.10 -3.54
C GLY A 98 -9.94 9.03 -3.75
N LYS A 99 -9.69 10.31 -4.02
CA LYS A 99 -10.76 11.28 -4.33
C LYS A 99 -11.58 10.87 -5.55
N MET A 100 -10.92 10.41 -6.62
CA MET A 100 -11.59 9.94 -7.83
C MET A 100 -12.48 8.72 -7.57
N GLU A 101 -12.09 7.88 -6.63
CA GLU A 101 -12.85 6.69 -6.23
C GLU A 101 -13.89 6.97 -5.14
N GLY A 102 -14.06 8.22 -4.75
CA GLY A 102 -15.07 8.62 -3.77
C GLY A 102 -14.62 8.50 -2.32
N CYS A 103 -13.33 8.35 -2.07
CA CYS A 103 -12.80 8.29 -0.70
C CYS A 103 -12.82 9.67 -0.05
N THR A 104 -13.14 9.72 1.24
CA THR A 104 -13.14 10.94 2.04
C THR A 104 -11.90 11.08 2.90
N HIS A 105 -11.18 9.98 3.15
CA HIS A 105 -10.01 9.95 4.01
C HIS A 105 -8.93 9.07 3.41
N MET A 106 -7.68 9.41 3.70
CA MET A 106 -6.53 8.57 3.46
C MET A 106 -5.97 8.18 4.83
N THR A 107 -5.74 6.89 5.03
CA THR A 107 -5.22 6.35 6.29
C THR A 107 -3.91 5.64 6.05
N MET A 108 -3.11 5.54 7.10
CA MET A 108 -1.86 4.80 7.09
C MET A 108 -1.67 4.17 8.47
N THR A 109 -1.39 2.88 8.49
CA THR A 109 -1.00 2.17 9.69
C THR A 109 0.46 1.77 9.53
N GLY A 110 1.29 2.13 10.48
CA GLY A 110 2.71 1.83 10.34
C GLY A 110 3.50 2.21 11.57
N ARG A 111 4.81 2.33 11.40
CA ARG A 111 5.72 2.68 12.47
C ARG A 111 5.45 4.10 12.96
N LYS A 112 5.74 4.35 14.23
CA LYS A 112 5.54 5.63 14.89
C LYS A 112 6.17 6.82 14.14
N GLY A 113 7.28 6.61 13.47
CA GLY A 113 7.96 7.65 12.68
C GLY A 113 7.13 8.23 11.53
N TRP A 114 6.14 7.49 11.03
CA TRP A 114 5.27 7.94 9.95
C TRP A 114 4.40 9.14 10.33
N GLU A 115 3.98 9.20 11.60
CA GLU A 115 3.19 10.34 12.10
C GLU A 115 3.94 11.67 11.89
N LYS A 116 5.22 11.69 12.25
CA LYS A 116 6.06 12.87 12.11
C LYS A 116 6.24 13.28 10.65
N VAL A 117 6.44 12.31 9.77
CA VAL A 117 6.63 12.55 8.33
C VAL A 117 5.34 13.05 7.69
N MET A 118 4.24 12.37 7.95
CA MET A 118 2.94 12.74 7.38
C MET A 118 2.47 14.11 7.84
N SER A 119 2.78 14.47 9.08
CA SER A 119 2.39 15.78 9.65
C SER A 119 3.08 16.95 8.96
N LYS A 120 4.15 16.72 8.20
CA LYS A 120 4.83 17.78 7.44
C LYS A 120 4.06 18.20 6.19
N ILE A 121 3.21 17.32 5.66
CA ILE A 121 2.50 17.56 4.39
C ILE A 121 0.98 17.54 4.53
N TYR A 122 0.47 16.94 5.60
CA TYR A 122 -0.97 16.82 5.85
C TYR A 122 -1.31 17.21 7.28
N LYS A 123 -2.56 17.64 7.47
CA LYS A 123 -3.14 17.74 8.81
C LYS A 123 -3.58 16.33 9.22
N VAL A 124 -2.86 15.74 10.18
CA VAL A 124 -3.02 14.34 10.57
C VAL A 124 -3.74 14.23 11.90
N GLU A 125 -4.70 13.31 11.97
CA GLU A 125 -5.30 12.84 13.21
C GLU A 125 -4.74 11.46 13.51
N THR A 126 -4.12 11.31 14.68
CA THR A 126 -3.51 10.06 15.10
C THR A 126 -4.47 9.23 15.94
N ARG A 127 -4.58 7.94 15.61
CA ARG A 127 -5.41 6.99 16.35
C ARG A 127 -4.55 5.84 16.84
N VAL A 128 -4.92 5.28 17.98
CA VAL A 128 -4.23 4.14 18.58
C VAL A 128 -4.94 2.85 18.18
N PHE A 129 -4.18 1.91 17.67
CA PHE A 129 -4.64 0.56 17.37
C PHE A 129 -4.09 -0.38 18.43
N LEU A 130 -4.96 -1.16 19.06
CA LEU A 130 -4.60 -2.13 20.07
C LEU A 130 -5.02 -3.52 19.62
N SER A 131 -4.17 -4.50 19.80
CA SER A 131 -4.51 -5.89 19.51
C SER A 131 -3.95 -6.83 20.56
N THR A 132 -4.62 -7.95 20.75
CA THR A 132 -4.14 -9.05 21.59
C THR A 132 -4.50 -10.37 20.92
N GLU A 133 -3.61 -11.32 21.05
CA GLU A 133 -3.89 -12.68 20.59
C GLU A 133 -4.83 -13.36 21.59
N ILE A 134 -5.80 -14.09 21.09
CA ILE A 134 -6.76 -14.81 21.91
C ILE A 134 -6.70 -16.31 21.70
#